data_a05806c9870402c6a37d5d309a3af1d2
#
_entry.id   a05806c9870402c6a37d5d309a3af1d2
#
_cell.length_a   1.000
_cell.length_b   1.000
_cell.length_c   1.000
_cell.angle_alpha   90.00
_cell.angle_beta   90.00
_cell.angle_gamma   90.00
#
_symmetry.space_group_name_H-M   'P 1'
#
loop_
_entity.id
_entity.type
_entity.pdbx_description
1 polymer ?
#
loop_
_entity_poly.entity_id
_entity_poly.type
_entity_poly.pdbx_seq_one_letter_code
_entity_poly.pdbx_strand_id
1 'polypeptide(L)'
;MDIVSETAKYGVTERRFDLKVDDELVPGVMWLPEGATGGRPKVLFGHGGSQHKKVPHFRSFAKRLAAHGWASAAIDAPQHGDRLSAEERALPPEDLLKVMQKRVLGATGEERKARAAMAVKEWKATIDALEALDEVGVGPTGYWGVSMGTMFGVPLVAAEPRIQCAVLGLGGLGFGGKGYEAAANSIAIPLQFMLQSGDELVPLESGIGLYDAFGSEEKMLVVNPGAHAAVPPFMFEINDAFFQRHLSS
;
A
#
# COMPACT_ATOMS: atom_id res chain seq x y z
N MET A 1 -12.38 -12.49 9.56
CA MET A 1 -12.14 -11.05 9.84
C MET A 1 -13.05 -10.64 10.99
N ASP A 2 -12.45 -10.14 12.07
CA ASP A 2 -13.18 -9.68 13.27
C ASP A 2 -13.19 -8.17 13.31
N ILE A 3 -14.37 -7.54 13.36
CA ILE A 3 -14.48 -6.08 13.47
C ILE A 3 -14.24 -5.68 14.92
N VAL A 4 -13.21 -4.88 15.14
CA VAL A 4 -12.75 -4.45 16.47
C VAL A 4 -13.41 -3.14 16.90
N SER A 5 -13.61 -2.22 15.97
CA SER A 5 -14.28 -0.96 16.23
C SER A 5 -14.83 -0.33 14.95
N GLU A 6 -15.88 0.49 15.11
CA GLU A 6 -16.51 1.23 14.01
C GLU A 6 -16.73 2.68 14.42
N THR A 7 -16.51 3.60 13.49
CA THR A 7 -16.80 5.02 13.66
C THR A 7 -17.27 5.62 12.35
N ALA A 8 -18.49 6.16 12.32
CA ALA A 8 -19.01 6.85 11.15
C ALA A 8 -18.84 8.37 11.31
N LYS A 9 -18.25 9.02 10.32
CA LYS A 9 -18.05 10.47 10.30
C LYS A 9 -17.90 11.00 8.87
N TYR A 10 -18.64 12.06 8.57
CA TYR A 10 -18.56 12.76 7.28
C TYR A 10 -18.80 11.85 6.06
N GLY A 11 -19.82 10.99 6.12
CA GLY A 11 -20.20 10.10 5.02
C GLY A 11 -19.26 8.90 4.82
N VAL A 12 -18.37 8.65 5.76
CA VAL A 12 -17.41 7.52 5.72
C VAL A 12 -17.47 6.73 7.01
N THR A 13 -17.64 5.44 6.91
CA THR A 13 -17.51 4.49 8.03
C THR A 13 -16.08 3.95 8.06
N GLU A 14 -15.34 4.25 9.11
CA GLU A 14 -14.03 3.65 9.40
C GLU A 14 -14.24 2.44 10.32
N ARG A 15 -13.84 1.25 9.87
CA ARG A 15 -13.85 0.02 10.67
C ARG A 15 -12.42 -0.48 10.88
N ARG A 16 -12.03 -0.70 12.12
CA ARG A 16 -10.83 -1.48 12.43
C ARG A 16 -11.21 -2.94 12.43
N PHE A 17 -10.31 -3.77 11.91
CA PHE A 17 -10.47 -5.21 11.90
C PHE A 17 -9.18 -5.93 12.26
N ASP A 18 -9.32 -7.13 12.76
CA ASP A 18 -8.25 -8.09 12.94
C ASP A 18 -8.52 -9.30 12.02
N LEU A 19 -7.49 -9.70 11.28
CA LEU A 19 -7.54 -10.87 10.41
C LEU A 19 -6.45 -11.86 10.86
N LYS A 20 -6.83 -13.11 11.07
CA LYS A 20 -5.85 -14.16 11.35
C LYS A 20 -5.40 -14.79 10.04
N VAL A 21 -4.09 -14.76 9.78
CA VAL A 21 -3.44 -15.38 8.62
C VAL A 21 -2.37 -16.33 9.14
N ASP A 22 -2.58 -17.64 8.99
CA ASP A 22 -1.89 -18.69 9.72
C ASP A 22 -1.98 -18.43 11.25
N ASP A 23 -0.82 -18.27 11.92
CA ASP A 23 -0.76 -17.96 13.35
C ASP A 23 -0.52 -16.46 13.64
N GLU A 24 -0.45 -15.61 12.59
CA GLU A 24 -0.21 -14.19 12.71
C GLU A 24 -1.51 -13.39 12.73
N LEU A 25 -1.57 -12.41 13.63
CA LEU A 25 -2.62 -11.39 13.63
C LEU A 25 -2.24 -10.25 12.70
N VAL A 26 -3.12 -9.93 11.76
CA VAL A 26 -2.97 -8.85 10.78
C VAL A 26 -4.00 -7.76 11.10
N PRO A 27 -3.62 -6.72 11.86
CA PRO A 27 -4.50 -5.61 12.15
C PRO A 27 -4.70 -4.74 10.92
N GLY A 28 -5.97 -4.42 10.61
CA GLY A 28 -6.32 -3.60 9.46
C GLY A 28 -7.32 -2.49 9.80
N VAL A 29 -7.56 -1.68 8.81
CA VAL A 29 -8.62 -0.67 8.79
C VAL A 29 -9.23 -0.62 7.40
N MET A 30 -10.53 -0.47 7.31
CA MET A 30 -11.23 -0.18 6.07
C MET A 30 -12.07 1.08 6.22
N TRP A 31 -12.24 1.77 5.11
CA TRP A 31 -13.10 2.93 4.99
C TRP A 31 -14.15 2.64 3.92
N LEU A 32 -15.41 2.72 4.33
CA LEU A 32 -16.57 2.44 3.49
C LEU A 32 -17.37 3.71 3.28
N PRO A 33 -17.88 3.99 2.08
CA PRO A 33 -18.85 5.05 1.88
C PRO A 33 -20.14 4.73 2.64
N GLU A 34 -20.85 5.74 3.08
CA GLU A 34 -22.16 5.57 3.72
C GLU A 34 -23.15 4.89 2.76
N GLY A 35 -23.93 3.94 3.27
CA GLY A 35 -24.87 3.17 2.46
C GLY A 35 -24.19 2.21 1.46
N ALA A 36 -22.97 1.75 1.76
CA ALA A 36 -22.25 0.82 0.92
C ALA A 36 -23.01 -0.48 0.66
N THR A 37 -23.09 -0.87 -0.61
CA THR A 37 -23.61 -2.16 -1.07
C THR A 37 -22.57 -2.81 -2.00
N GLY A 38 -22.49 -4.12 -2.03
CA GLY A 38 -21.39 -4.86 -2.67
C GLY A 38 -21.13 -4.59 -4.15
N GLY A 39 -20.01 -5.12 -4.64
CA GLY A 39 -19.62 -5.04 -6.06
C GLY A 39 -18.96 -3.72 -6.48
N ARG A 40 -18.43 -2.93 -5.53
CA ARG A 40 -17.83 -1.63 -5.79
C ARG A 40 -16.32 -1.67 -5.96
N PRO A 41 -15.74 -0.68 -6.63
CA PRO A 41 -14.29 -0.49 -6.65
C PRO A 41 -13.71 -0.34 -5.25
N LYS A 42 -12.49 -0.86 -5.08
CA LYS A 42 -11.73 -0.73 -3.82
C LYS A 42 -10.26 -0.43 -4.09
N VAL A 43 -9.64 0.36 -3.20
CA VAL A 43 -8.21 0.67 -3.25
C VAL A 43 -7.53 0.20 -1.97
N LEU A 44 -6.47 -0.59 -2.11
CA LEU A 44 -5.65 -1.09 -1.01
C LEU A 44 -4.47 -0.15 -0.79
N PHE A 45 -4.18 0.20 0.46
CA PHE A 45 -3.12 1.13 0.81
C PHE A 45 -1.94 0.43 1.51
N GLY A 46 -0.79 0.38 0.85
CA GLY A 46 0.48 -0.06 1.41
C GLY A 46 1.26 1.11 2.01
N HIS A 47 1.46 1.13 3.32
CA HIS A 47 2.15 2.22 4.01
C HIS A 47 3.68 2.16 3.85
N GLY A 48 4.34 3.29 4.04
CA GLY A 48 5.79 3.42 4.08
C GLY A 48 6.42 2.83 5.33
N GLY A 49 7.73 2.70 5.35
CA GLY A 49 8.49 2.32 6.54
C GLY A 49 8.23 3.31 7.68
N SER A 50 8.27 2.85 8.92
CA SER A 50 7.97 3.65 10.12
C SER A 50 6.53 4.20 10.21
N GLN A 51 5.65 3.77 9.32
CA GLN A 51 4.24 4.14 9.29
C GLN A 51 3.34 2.97 9.73
N HIS A 52 2.04 3.15 9.62
CA HIS A 52 1.03 2.17 9.99
C HIS A 52 -0.25 2.39 9.17
N LYS A 53 -1.20 1.46 9.24
CA LYS A 53 -2.48 1.48 8.52
C LYS A 53 -3.34 2.75 8.66
N LYS A 54 -3.14 3.54 9.71
CA LYS A 54 -3.97 4.72 10.03
C LYS A 54 -3.25 6.06 9.87
N VAL A 55 -2.25 6.14 8.99
CA VAL A 55 -1.58 7.42 8.71
C VAL A 55 -2.56 8.47 8.17
N PRO A 56 -2.38 9.76 8.50
CA PRO A 56 -3.35 10.81 8.14
C PRO A 56 -3.68 10.90 6.65
N HIS A 57 -2.69 10.71 5.79
CA HIS A 57 -2.89 10.77 4.34
C HIS A 57 -3.76 9.63 3.80
N PHE A 58 -3.73 8.42 4.40
CA PHE A 58 -4.66 7.34 4.03
C PHE A 58 -6.10 7.73 4.32
N ARG A 59 -6.36 8.28 5.51
CA ARG A 59 -7.71 8.74 5.85
C ARG A 59 -8.20 9.85 4.93
N SER A 60 -7.33 10.77 4.54
CA SER A 60 -7.66 11.84 3.59
C SER A 60 -7.97 11.28 2.21
N PHE A 61 -7.18 10.32 1.73
CA PHE A 61 -7.38 9.71 0.44
C PHE A 61 -8.62 8.79 0.44
N ALA A 62 -8.83 8.02 1.50
CA ALA A 62 -10.03 7.20 1.69
C ALA A 62 -11.34 8.01 1.63
N LYS A 63 -11.36 9.24 2.21
CA LYS A 63 -12.51 10.15 2.09
C LYS A 63 -12.77 10.56 0.64
N ARG A 64 -11.73 10.80 -0.13
CA ARG A 64 -11.85 11.14 -1.55
C ARG A 64 -12.41 9.96 -2.34
N LEU A 65 -11.91 8.75 -2.12
CA LEU A 65 -12.41 7.54 -2.76
C LEU A 65 -13.86 7.23 -2.35
N ALA A 66 -14.20 7.42 -1.08
CA ALA A 66 -15.57 7.24 -0.59
C ALA A 66 -16.58 8.21 -1.24
N ALA A 67 -16.15 9.41 -1.64
CA ALA A 67 -17.00 10.33 -2.42
C ALA A 67 -17.34 9.79 -3.81
N HIS A 68 -16.55 8.89 -4.38
CA HIS A 68 -16.87 8.13 -5.59
C HIS A 68 -17.70 6.86 -5.32
N GLY A 69 -18.04 6.59 -4.07
CA GLY A 69 -18.73 5.36 -3.67
C GLY A 69 -17.79 4.15 -3.52
N TRP A 70 -16.48 4.33 -3.42
CA TRP A 70 -15.48 3.27 -3.37
C TRP A 70 -15.02 2.95 -1.95
N ALA A 71 -14.70 1.69 -1.73
CA ALA A 71 -14.08 1.24 -0.49
C ALA A 71 -12.56 1.43 -0.54
N SER A 72 -11.94 1.49 0.62
CA SER A 72 -10.48 1.38 0.73
C SER A 72 -10.08 0.65 2.00
N ALA A 73 -8.90 0.04 2.01
CA ALA A 73 -8.39 -0.68 3.16
C ALA A 73 -6.87 -0.58 3.28
N ALA A 74 -6.38 -0.65 4.51
CA ALA A 74 -4.97 -0.75 4.83
C ALA A 74 -4.74 -1.79 5.92
N ILE A 75 -3.61 -2.49 5.88
CA ILE A 75 -3.16 -3.38 6.96
C ILE A 75 -1.81 -2.90 7.50
N ASP A 76 -1.50 -3.25 8.74
CA ASP A 76 -0.15 -3.08 9.25
C ASP A 76 0.78 -4.12 8.64
N ALA A 77 1.81 -3.68 7.95
CA ALA A 77 2.85 -4.55 7.44
C ALA A 77 3.56 -5.30 8.59
N PRO A 78 4.21 -6.44 8.31
CA PRO A 78 4.97 -7.17 9.32
C PRO A 78 5.89 -6.26 10.13
N GLN A 79 5.80 -6.36 11.45
CA GLN A 79 6.60 -5.56 12.42
C GLN A 79 6.36 -4.04 12.34
N HIS A 80 5.16 -3.59 11.96
CA HIS A 80 4.76 -2.19 11.94
C HIS A 80 3.42 -1.99 12.67
N GLY A 81 3.13 -0.74 13.05
CA GLY A 81 1.87 -0.37 13.67
C GLY A 81 1.55 -1.16 14.94
N ASP A 82 0.38 -1.79 14.99
CA ASP A 82 -0.05 -2.61 16.13
C ASP A 82 0.72 -3.94 16.25
N ARG A 83 1.58 -4.27 15.28
CA ARG A 83 2.46 -5.46 15.30
C ARG A 83 3.87 -5.19 15.84
N LEU A 84 4.12 -3.99 16.36
CA LEU A 84 5.34 -3.66 17.09
C LEU A 84 5.34 -4.39 18.45
N SER A 85 6.53 -4.74 18.97
CA SER A 85 6.67 -5.28 20.30
C SER A 85 6.28 -4.22 21.37
N ALA A 86 6.04 -4.66 22.60
CA ALA A 86 5.72 -3.75 23.69
C ALA A 86 6.89 -2.77 23.96
N GLU A 87 8.12 -3.28 23.85
CA GLU A 87 9.34 -2.48 24.01
C GLU A 87 9.46 -1.41 22.91
N GLU A 88 9.20 -1.79 21.66
CA GLU A 88 9.24 -0.87 20.52
C GLU A 88 8.17 0.23 20.62
N ARG A 89 6.96 -0.12 21.05
CA ARG A 89 5.87 0.86 21.25
C ARG A 89 6.15 1.84 22.39
N ALA A 90 7.00 1.46 23.33
CA ALA A 90 7.42 2.33 24.44
C ALA A 90 8.56 3.29 24.08
N LEU A 91 9.19 3.14 22.90
CA LEU A 91 10.27 4.03 22.48
C LEU A 91 9.74 5.43 22.13
N PRO A 92 10.55 6.48 22.39
CA PRO A 92 10.31 7.79 21.79
C PRO A 92 10.22 7.70 20.25
N PRO A 93 9.40 8.55 19.60
CA PRO A 93 9.20 8.48 18.15
C PRO A 93 10.49 8.52 17.32
N GLU A 94 11.47 9.34 17.74
CA GLU A 94 12.77 9.45 17.07
C GLU A 94 13.64 8.18 17.20
N ASP A 95 13.53 7.45 18.29
CA ASP A 95 14.29 6.21 18.51
C ASP A 95 13.60 5.04 17.81
N LEU A 96 12.28 4.99 17.84
CA LEU A 96 11.50 4.04 17.02
C LEU A 96 11.83 4.21 15.54
N LEU A 97 11.88 5.45 15.04
CA LEU A 97 12.25 5.73 13.66
C LEU A 97 13.62 5.17 13.31
N LYS A 98 14.63 5.36 14.16
CA LYS A 98 15.99 4.80 13.97
C LYS A 98 15.98 3.26 13.94
N VAL A 99 15.24 2.62 14.86
CA VAL A 99 15.09 1.16 14.90
C VAL A 99 14.49 0.65 13.59
N MET A 100 13.43 1.28 13.12
CA MET A 100 12.73 0.87 11.90
C MET A 100 13.57 1.12 10.65
N GLN A 101 14.26 2.25 10.54
CA GLN A 101 15.20 2.52 9.45
C GLN A 101 16.33 1.47 9.42
N LYS A 102 16.94 1.18 10.58
CA LYS A 102 17.95 0.13 10.69
C LYS A 102 17.43 -1.24 10.24
N ARG A 103 16.19 -1.59 10.60
CA ARG A 103 15.53 -2.84 10.21
C ARG A 103 15.32 -2.94 8.71
N VAL A 104 14.88 -1.87 8.06
CA VAL A 104 14.64 -1.86 6.60
C VAL A 104 15.96 -1.84 5.83
N LEU A 105 16.87 -0.94 6.19
CA LEU A 105 18.14 -0.78 5.49
C LEU A 105 19.11 -1.94 5.74
N GLY A 106 19.12 -2.48 6.95
CA GLY A 106 20.00 -3.60 7.34
C GLY A 106 19.50 -4.99 6.95
N ALA A 107 18.30 -5.12 6.39
CA ALA A 107 17.75 -6.40 6.01
C ALA A 107 18.53 -7.01 4.83
N THR A 108 18.83 -8.30 4.93
CA THR A 108 19.40 -9.10 3.84
C THR A 108 18.38 -9.29 2.71
N GLY A 109 18.85 -9.68 1.52
CA GLY A 109 17.96 -9.98 0.39
C GLY A 109 16.96 -11.10 0.70
N GLU A 110 17.36 -12.13 1.45
CA GLU A 110 16.46 -13.22 1.86
C GLU A 110 15.42 -12.76 2.89
N GLU A 111 15.78 -11.93 3.86
CA GLU A 111 14.82 -11.34 4.80
C GLU A 111 13.81 -10.43 4.11
N ARG A 112 14.25 -9.62 3.15
CA ARG A 112 13.34 -8.80 2.33
C ARG A 112 12.37 -9.66 1.55
N LYS A 113 12.86 -10.72 0.92
CA LYS A 113 12.04 -11.69 0.18
C LYS A 113 11.02 -12.38 1.09
N ALA A 114 11.44 -12.84 2.27
CA ALA A 114 10.55 -13.49 3.24
C ALA A 114 9.44 -12.55 3.72
N ARG A 115 9.77 -11.29 4.05
CA ARG A 115 8.80 -10.27 4.46
C ARG A 115 7.84 -9.92 3.32
N ALA A 116 8.34 -9.84 2.07
CA ALA A 116 7.50 -9.60 0.91
C ALA A 116 6.51 -10.76 0.68
N ALA A 117 6.97 -12.01 0.79
CA ALA A 117 6.10 -13.18 0.66
C ALA A 117 5.01 -13.21 1.75
N MET A 118 5.35 -12.86 2.99
CA MET A 118 4.40 -12.71 4.08
C MET A 118 3.37 -11.62 3.76
N ALA A 119 3.82 -10.43 3.36
CA ALA A 119 2.93 -9.32 3.00
C ALA A 119 1.99 -9.68 1.84
N VAL A 120 2.47 -10.39 0.82
CA VAL A 120 1.63 -10.88 -0.29
C VAL A 120 0.54 -11.82 0.23
N LYS A 121 0.88 -12.78 1.11
CA LYS A 121 -0.09 -13.71 1.70
C LYS A 121 -1.15 -12.98 2.52
N GLU A 122 -0.73 -12.03 3.36
CA GLU A 122 -1.62 -11.25 4.21
C GLU A 122 -2.57 -10.37 3.38
N TRP A 123 -2.08 -9.75 2.32
CA TRP A 123 -2.91 -8.97 1.42
C TRP A 123 -3.92 -9.84 0.65
N LYS A 124 -3.52 -11.01 0.16
CA LYS A 124 -4.46 -11.94 -0.50
C LYS A 124 -5.60 -12.34 0.44
N ALA A 125 -5.26 -12.75 1.66
CA ALA A 125 -6.26 -13.06 2.68
C ALA A 125 -7.14 -11.85 3.07
N THR A 126 -6.56 -10.63 3.04
CA THR A 126 -7.31 -9.39 3.29
C THR A 126 -8.31 -9.13 2.15
N ILE A 127 -7.91 -9.31 0.90
CA ILE A 127 -8.81 -9.16 -0.25
C ILE A 127 -9.95 -10.17 -0.16
N ASP A 128 -9.66 -11.46 0.13
CA ASP A 128 -10.67 -12.51 0.30
C ASP A 128 -11.67 -12.13 1.40
N ALA A 129 -11.18 -11.63 2.52
CA ALA A 129 -12.02 -11.23 3.65
C ALA A 129 -12.84 -9.96 3.37
N LEU A 130 -12.32 -9.01 2.60
CA LEU A 130 -13.05 -7.83 2.15
C LEU A 130 -14.16 -8.19 1.18
N GLU A 131 -13.88 -9.07 0.22
CA GLU A 131 -14.86 -9.52 -0.79
C GLU A 131 -16.00 -10.37 -0.22
N ALA A 132 -15.77 -10.98 0.94
CA ALA A 132 -16.81 -11.69 1.69
C ALA A 132 -17.79 -10.78 2.45
N LEU A 133 -17.51 -9.47 2.56
CA LEU A 133 -18.41 -8.52 3.19
C LEU A 133 -19.46 -8.02 2.18
N ASP A 134 -20.73 -8.06 2.55
CA ASP A 134 -21.84 -7.62 1.70
C ASP A 134 -21.71 -6.15 1.25
N GLU A 135 -21.08 -5.30 2.07
CA GLU A 135 -20.89 -3.88 1.77
C GLU A 135 -19.71 -3.63 0.80
N VAL A 136 -18.81 -4.57 0.62
CA VAL A 136 -17.64 -4.47 -0.27
C VAL A 136 -17.85 -5.32 -1.52
N GLY A 137 -17.99 -6.62 -1.36
CA GLY A 137 -18.20 -7.59 -2.44
C GLY A 137 -17.02 -7.69 -3.42
N VAL A 138 -17.20 -8.54 -4.42
CA VAL A 138 -16.27 -8.67 -5.54
C VAL A 138 -16.41 -7.45 -6.46
N GLY A 139 -15.30 -6.80 -6.80
CA GLY A 139 -15.28 -5.62 -7.66
C GLY A 139 -13.87 -5.20 -8.04
N PRO A 140 -13.73 -4.20 -8.94
CA PRO A 140 -12.43 -3.70 -9.37
C PRO A 140 -11.53 -3.34 -8.19
N THR A 141 -10.26 -3.75 -8.24
CA THR A 141 -9.31 -3.53 -7.15
C THR A 141 -8.08 -2.79 -7.65
N GLY A 142 -7.74 -1.67 -6.99
CA GLY A 142 -6.49 -0.94 -7.19
C GLY A 142 -5.55 -1.10 -6.00
N TYR A 143 -4.27 -0.87 -6.23
CA TYR A 143 -3.27 -0.82 -5.16
C TYR A 143 -2.55 0.53 -5.18
N TRP A 144 -2.38 1.14 -4.01
CA TRP A 144 -1.58 2.33 -3.79
C TRP A 144 -0.50 2.03 -2.75
N GLY A 145 0.77 2.27 -3.07
CA GLY A 145 1.84 2.07 -2.11
C GLY A 145 3.10 2.85 -2.45
N VAL A 146 3.74 3.45 -1.44
CA VAL A 146 4.97 4.21 -1.59
C VAL A 146 6.06 3.71 -0.66
N SER A 147 7.32 3.84 -1.05
CA SER A 147 8.48 3.42 -0.26
C SER A 147 8.38 1.92 0.09
N MET A 148 8.31 1.55 1.34
CA MET A 148 8.07 0.16 1.75
C MET A 148 6.77 -0.41 1.14
N GLY A 149 5.72 0.42 0.97
CA GLY A 149 4.50 0.03 0.27
C GLY A 149 4.75 -0.35 -1.19
N THR A 150 5.72 0.26 -1.87
CA THR A 150 6.19 -0.18 -3.19
C THR A 150 6.98 -1.47 -3.10
N MET A 151 7.86 -1.60 -2.11
CA MET A 151 8.69 -2.80 -1.92
C MET A 151 7.84 -4.07 -1.75
N PHE A 152 6.73 -3.98 -1.02
CA PHE A 152 5.76 -5.07 -0.88
C PHE A 152 4.71 -5.09 -2.00
N GLY A 153 4.41 -3.92 -2.57
CA GLY A 153 3.42 -3.75 -3.64
C GLY A 153 3.83 -4.43 -4.95
N VAL A 154 5.08 -4.32 -5.36
CA VAL A 154 5.57 -4.95 -6.60
C VAL A 154 5.32 -6.46 -6.60
N PRO A 155 5.79 -7.25 -5.61
CA PRO A 155 5.49 -8.68 -5.59
C PRO A 155 4.00 -9.00 -5.35
N LEU A 156 3.26 -8.15 -4.66
CA LEU A 156 1.81 -8.31 -4.50
C LEU A 156 1.07 -8.14 -5.83
N VAL A 157 1.30 -7.04 -6.52
CA VAL A 157 0.65 -6.74 -7.81
C VAL A 157 0.98 -7.80 -8.85
N ALA A 158 2.23 -8.29 -8.87
CA ALA A 158 2.66 -9.39 -9.75
C ALA A 158 1.95 -10.73 -9.45
N ALA A 159 1.57 -10.97 -8.18
CA ALA A 159 1.05 -12.27 -7.72
C ALA A 159 -0.48 -12.29 -7.50
N GLU A 160 -1.17 -11.13 -7.58
CA GLU A 160 -2.61 -11.00 -7.29
C GLU A 160 -3.37 -10.46 -8.51
N PRO A 161 -3.97 -11.34 -9.33
CA PRO A 161 -4.62 -10.94 -10.58
C PRO A 161 -5.90 -10.10 -10.40
N ARG A 162 -6.47 -10.02 -9.19
CA ARG A 162 -7.61 -9.14 -8.90
C ARG A 162 -7.22 -7.66 -8.87
N ILE A 163 -5.93 -7.33 -8.71
CA ILE A 163 -5.45 -5.95 -8.79
C ILE A 163 -5.36 -5.57 -10.26
N GLN A 164 -6.16 -4.59 -10.69
CA GLN A 164 -6.33 -4.18 -12.07
C GLN A 164 -5.53 -2.92 -12.44
N CYS A 165 -5.11 -2.13 -11.47
CA CYS A 165 -4.21 -1.00 -11.67
C CYS A 165 -3.44 -0.68 -10.38
N ALA A 166 -2.30 -0.03 -10.50
CA ALA A 166 -1.49 0.31 -9.34
C ALA A 166 -0.86 1.70 -9.42
N VAL A 167 -0.81 2.38 -8.27
CA VAL A 167 0.02 3.55 -8.03
C VAL A 167 1.13 3.15 -7.09
N LEU A 168 2.35 3.16 -7.58
CA LEU A 168 3.56 2.84 -6.83
C LEU A 168 4.51 4.06 -6.81
N GLY A 169 5.46 4.09 -5.91
CA GLY A 169 6.45 5.17 -5.92
C GLY A 169 7.46 5.10 -4.78
N LEU A 170 8.45 6.00 -4.83
CA LEU A 170 9.49 6.10 -3.82
C LEU A 170 10.22 4.77 -3.56
N GLY A 171 10.39 3.97 -4.60
CA GLY A 171 11.05 2.68 -4.60
C GLY A 171 12.05 2.54 -5.74
N GLY A 172 12.92 1.56 -5.66
CA GLY A 172 13.93 1.30 -6.68
C GLY A 172 14.35 -0.18 -6.72
N LEU A 173 15.03 -0.60 -7.77
CA LEU A 173 15.43 -2.00 -7.99
C LEU A 173 16.25 -2.58 -6.83
N GLY A 174 17.11 -1.79 -6.19
CA GLY A 174 17.98 -2.25 -5.11
C GLY A 174 17.28 -2.62 -3.80
N PHE A 175 15.99 -2.31 -3.63
CA PHE A 175 15.29 -2.46 -2.37
C PHE A 175 14.49 -3.77 -2.22
N GLY A 176 14.15 -4.45 -3.31
CA GLY A 176 13.26 -5.61 -3.27
C GLY A 176 13.92 -6.98 -3.07
N GLY A 177 15.23 -7.07 -3.23
CA GLY A 177 15.96 -8.34 -3.15
C GLY A 177 15.83 -9.22 -4.41
N LYS A 178 16.26 -10.48 -4.30
CA LYS A 178 16.27 -11.42 -5.43
C LYS A 178 14.86 -11.72 -5.94
N GLY A 179 14.66 -11.61 -7.23
CA GLY A 179 13.37 -11.86 -7.90
C GLY A 179 12.44 -10.63 -7.97
N TYR A 180 12.83 -9.51 -7.38
CA TYR A 180 12.02 -8.28 -7.38
C TYR A 180 11.87 -7.69 -8.79
N GLU A 181 12.98 -7.65 -9.55
CA GLU A 181 12.96 -7.19 -10.94
C GLU A 181 12.10 -8.12 -11.83
N ALA A 182 12.19 -9.42 -11.63
CA ALA A 182 11.35 -10.37 -12.36
C ALA A 182 9.85 -10.18 -12.03
N ALA A 183 9.51 -9.86 -10.77
CA ALA A 183 8.16 -9.49 -10.40
C ALA A 183 7.72 -8.20 -11.09
N ALA A 184 8.57 -7.16 -11.12
CA ALA A 184 8.27 -5.93 -11.84
C ALA A 184 8.02 -6.18 -13.34
N ASN A 185 8.86 -6.98 -13.99
CA ASN A 185 8.72 -7.34 -15.40
C ASN A 185 7.41 -8.08 -15.72
N SER A 186 6.84 -8.79 -14.75
CA SER A 186 5.57 -9.52 -14.93
C SER A 186 4.32 -8.65 -14.73
N ILE A 187 4.45 -7.43 -14.23
CA ILE A 187 3.32 -6.51 -14.05
C ILE A 187 2.94 -5.91 -15.41
N ALA A 188 1.77 -6.28 -15.92
CA ALA A 188 1.24 -5.82 -17.21
C ALA A 188 0.02 -4.90 -17.09
N ILE A 189 -0.46 -4.64 -15.86
CA ILE A 189 -1.63 -3.77 -15.61
C ILE A 189 -1.23 -2.29 -15.71
N PRO A 190 -2.19 -1.36 -15.94
CA PRO A 190 -1.94 0.08 -15.88
C PRO A 190 -1.25 0.50 -14.59
N LEU A 191 -0.19 1.32 -14.71
CA LEU A 191 0.67 1.68 -13.59
C LEU A 191 1.07 3.16 -13.63
N GLN A 192 0.86 3.84 -12.50
CA GLN A 192 1.47 5.13 -12.24
C GLN A 192 2.63 4.95 -11.26
N PHE A 193 3.78 5.52 -11.59
CA PHE A 193 4.96 5.48 -10.73
C PHE A 193 5.43 6.88 -10.38
N MET A 194 5.70 7.16 -9.10
CA MET A 194 6.16 8.47 -8.65
C MET A 194 7.54 8.39 -8.01
N LEU A 195 8.37 9.38 -8.31
CA LEU A 195 9.72 9.56 -7.75
C LEU A 195 9.91 10.98 -7.25
N GLN A 196 10.87 11.16 -6.37
CA GLN A 196 11.37 12.47 -5.95
C GLN A 196 12.81 12.65 -6.44
N SER A 197 13.10 13.77 -7.10
CA SER A 197 14.45 14.01 -7.66
C SER A 197 15.53 14.30 -6.61
N GLY A 198 15.12 14.71 -5.40
CA GLY A 198 16.00 14.93 -4.26
C GLY A 198 15.86 13.86 -3.16
N ASP A 199 15.42 12.66 -3.53
CA ASP A 199 15.22 11.55 -2.59
C ASP A 199 16.57 11.10 -2.02
N GLU A 200 16.73 11.21 -0.69
CA GLU A 200 17.93 10.86 0.05
C GLU A 200 18.01 9.35 0.41
N LEU A 201 16.91 8.62 0.22
CA LEU A 201 16.81 7.19 0.54
C LEU A 201 16.85 6.31 -0.71
N VAL A 202 16.24 6.77 -1.80
CA VAL A 202 16.12 6.03 -3.05
C VAL A 202 16.80 6.83 -4.17
N PRO A 203 17.99 6.43 -4.62
CA PRO A 203 18.65 7.08 -5.75
C PRO A 203 17.72 7.14 -6.98
N LEU A 204 17.63 8.30 -7.60
CA LEU A 204 16.73 8.52 -8.74
C LEU A 204 16.94 7.48 -9.86
N GLU A 205 18.19 7.15 -10.16
CA GLU A 205 18.55 6.13 -11.15
C GLU A 205 17.99 4.75 -10.81
N SER A 206 18.00 4.37 -9.52
CA SER A 206 17.41 3.11 -9.05
C SER A 206 15.90 3.10 -9.21
N GLY A 207 15.26 4.25 -8.99
CA GLY A 207 13.82 4.43 -9.20
C GLY A 207 13.45 4.37 -10.69
N ILE A 208 14.21 5.04 -11.56
CA ILE A 208 14.03 4.98 -13.01
C ILE A 208 14.24 3.53 -13.51
N GLY A 209 15.25 2.84 -13.01
CA GLY A 209 15.47 1.43 -13.35
C GLY A 209 14.30 0.53 -12.97
N LEU A 210 13.64 0.79 -11.83
CA LEU A 210 12.43 0.06 -11.47
C LEU A 210 11.25 0.40 -12.40
N TYR A 211 11.08 1.67 -12.75
CA TYR A 211 10.06 2.09 -13.71
C TYR A 211 10.26 1.42 -15.07
N ASP A 212 11.49 1.38 -15.57
CA ASP A 212 11.81 0.74 -16.85
C ASP A 212 11.54 -0.77 -16.81
N ALA A 213 11.78 -1.42 -15.66
CA ALA A 213 11.55 -2.84 -15.46
C ALA A 213 10.08 -3.25 -15.45
N PHE A 214 9.12 -2.34 -15.20
CA PHE A 214 7.70 -2.70 -15.27
C PHE A 214 7.28 -3.11 -16.68
N GLY A 215 6.69 -4.31 -16.81
CA GLY A 215 6.19 -4.87 -18.06
C GLY A 215 4.90 -4.22 -18.59
N SER A 216 4.32 -3.28 -17.86
CA SER A 216 3.11 -2.56 -18.27
C SER A 216 3.34 -1.72 -19.53
N GLU A 217 2.46 -1.85 -20.51
CA GLU A 217 2.44 -0.99 -21.70
C GLU A 217 1.81 0.38 -21.39
N GLU A 218 0.87 0.45 -20.44
CA GLU A 218 0.27 1.68 -19.95
C GLU A 218 0.90 2.08 -18.61
N LYS A 219 2.07 2.71 -18.65
CA LYS A 219 2.76 3.18 -17.45
C LYS A 219 3.11 4.67 -17.54
N MET A 220 2.92 5.39 -16.44
CA MET A 220 3.23 6.82 -16.31
C MET A 220 4.27 7.04 -15.21
N LEU A 221 5.30 7.83 -15.51
CA LEU A 221 6.28 8.30 -14.53
C LEU A 221 6.01 9.76 -14.17
N VAL A 222 5.94 10.05 -12.87
CA VAL A 222 5.90 11.42 -12.33
C VAL A 222 7.12 11.63 -11.44
N VAL A 223 7.91 12.64 -11.75
CA VAL A 223 9.08 13.01 -10.94
C VAL A 223 8.81 14.38 -10.31
N ASN A 224 8.74 14.42 -8.99
CA ASN A 224 8.58 15.67 -8.26
C ASN A 224 9.93 16.13 -7.68
N PRO A 225 10.13 17.43 -7.44
CA PRO A 225 11.27 17.90 -6.66
C PRO A 225 11.09 17.58 -5.18
N GLY A 226 12.21 17.48 -4.45
CA GLY A 226 12.19 17.35 -2.98
C GLY A 226 12.71 16.03 -2.45
N ALA A 227 12.73 15.92 -1.13
CA ALA A 227 13.21 14.76 -0.38
C ALA A 227 12.18 13.61 -0.38
N HIS A 228 12.57 12.42 0.08
CA HIS A 228 11.76 11.20 0.11
C HIS A 228 10.34 11.40 0.64
N ALA A 229 10.20 12.08 1.77
CA ALA A 229 8.90 12.31 2.40
C ALA A 229 8.13 13.53 1.86
N ALA A 230 8.72 14.32 0.97
CA ALA A 230 8.15 15.59 0.50
C ALA A 230 7.23 15.43 -0.72
N VAL A 231 6.39 14.38 -0.72
CA VAL A 231 5.41 14.16 -1.79
C VAL A 231 4.40 15.31 -1.81
N PRO A 232 4.26 16.02 -2.94
CA PRO A 232 3.34 17.15 -3.02
C PRO A 232 1.86 16.70 -2.80
N PRO A 233 1.06 17.48 -2.07
CA PRO A 233 -0.35 17.12 -1.81
C PRO A 233 -1.20 16.91 -3.08
N PHE A 234 -0.92 17.63 -4.18
CA PHE A 234 -1.64 17.47 -5.45
C PHE A 234 -1.46 16.08 -6.07
N MET A 235 -0.44 15.31 -5.66
CA MET A 235 -0.27 13.93 -6.14
C MET A 235 -1.47 13.04 -5.81
N PHE A 236 -2.18 13.31 -4.69
CA PHE A 236 -3.41 12.57 -4.39
C PHE A 236 -4.54 12.84 -5.40
N GLU A 237 -4.57 14.02 -6.03
CA GLU A 237 -5.51 14.34 -7.10
C GLU A 237 -5.17 13.59 -8.38
N ILE A 238 -3.89 13.53 -8.72
CA ILE A 238 -3.39 12.77 -9.88
C ILE A 238 -3.65 11.26 -9.67
N ASN A 239 -3.37 10.75 -8.47
CA ASN A 239 -3.61 9.35 -8.13
C ASN A 239 -5.12 8.99 -8.17
N ASP A 240 -5.97 9.90 -7.68
CA ASP A 240 -7.42 9.75 -7.74
C ASP A 240 -7.93 9.68 -9.19
N ALA A 241 -7.49 10.61 -10.04
CA ALA A 241 -7.83 10.62 -11.46
C ALA A 241 -7.35 9.34 -12.17
N PHE A 242 -6.18 8.83 -11.81
CA PHE A 242 -5.67 7.56 -12.33
C PHE A 242 -6.59 6.39 -11.94
N PHE A 243 -6.95 6.26 -10.66
CA PHE A 243 -7.87 5.20 -10.23
C PHE A 243 -9.25 5.34 -10.86
N GLN A 244 -9.79 6.56 -10.97
CA GLN A 244 -11.08 6.78 -11.65
C GLN A 244 -11.05 6.26 -13.09
N ARG A 245 -9.97 6.52 -13.84
CA ARG A 245 -9.82 6.05 -15.21
C ARG A 245 -9.85 4.52 -15.32
N HIS A 246 -9.27 3.79 -14.35
CA HIS A 246 -9.04 2.36 -14.46
C HIS A 246 -9.97 1.49 -13.61
N LEU A 247 -10.72 2.06 -12.67
CA LEU A 247 -11.64 1.32 -11.79
C LEU A 247 -13.11 1.70 -11.98
N SER A 248 -13.42 2.80 -12.70
CA SER A 248 -14.80 3.19 -13.02
C SER A 248 -15.25 2.52 -14.32
N SER A 249 -15.52 1.24 -14.29
CA SER A 249 -16.12 0.52 -15.41
C SER A 249 -17.58 0.21 -15.15
#